data_8d1267dc4d29bce26bc156d94f8e8b9f
#
_entry.id   8d1267dc4d29bce26bc156d94f8e8b9f
#
_cell.length_a   1.000
_cell.length_b   1.000
_cell.length_c   1.000
_cell.angle_alpha   90.00
_cell.angle_beta   90.00
_cell.angle_gamma   90.00
#
_symmetry.space_group_name_H-M   'P 1'
#
loop_
_entity.id
_entity.type
_entity.pdbx_description
1 polymer ?
#
loop_
_entity_poly.entity_id
_entity_poly.type
_entity_poly.pdbx_seq_one_letter_code
_entity_poly.pdbx_strand_id
1 'polypeptide(L)'
;IIMRNLGFERGGRDIMSTLKLTLLTDLYEMTMMQGYFKNNKNDRVVFDAFYRSNPSDGGYAICAGLEQVITYIEELRFDDEDIAYLRSLKIFDEDFLAYLRDFRFSGDIYAIPEGTVIFPREPLIKVVAPIMEAQLVETAILNIVNHQCLIATKAARVCYAAQGDGVMEFGLRRAQGPDSGTYGARAAVIGGCKGTSNVLAGQMFDVPVLGTHAHSWIMSFPDEYTAFKEYAKLYPN
;
A
#
# COMPACT_ATOMS: atom_id res chain seq x y z
N ILE A 1 -6.43 2.45 16.85
CA ILE A 1 -6.75 3.87 16.53
C ILE A 1 -8.16 3.87 15.97
N ILE A 2 -9.09 4.55 16.64
CA ILE A 2 -10.46 4.76 16.17
C ILE A 2 -10.40 5.97 15.25
N MET A 3 -10.55 5.76 13.95
CA MET A 3 -10.74 6.86 13.01
C MET A 3 -12.24 7.07 12.80
N ARG A 4 -12.81 8.00 13.55
CA ARG A 4 -14.07 8.65 13.19
C ARG A 4 -13.74 9.79 12.25
N ASN A 5 -14.60 10.13 11.29
CA ASN A 5 -14.50 11.27 10.37
C ASN A 5 -14.04 12.57 11.10
N LEU A 6 -12.78 12.63 11.46
CA LEU A 6 -12.11 13.82 11.95
C LEU A 6 -11.28 14.32 10.78
N GLY A 7 -11.72 15.44 10.18
CA GLY A 7 -10.97 16.14 9.16
C GLY A 7 -9.55 16.44 9.69
N PHE A 8 -8.62 15.61 9.36
CA PHE A 8 -7.20 15.88 9.54
C PHE A 8 -6.74 16.72 8.35
N GLU A 9 -6.48 17.98 8.56
CA GLU A 9 -5.69 18.77 7.61
C GLU A 9 -4.29 18.17 7.52
N ARG A 10 -4.04 17.40 6.47
CA ARG A 10 -2.68 16.98 6.10
C ARG A 10 -1.94 18.22 5.57
N GLY A 11 -1.15 18.84 6.42
CA GLY A 11 -0.10 19.76 5.97
C GLY A 11 1.03 18.96 5.29
N GLY A 12 0.94 18.71 3.99
CA GLY A 12 2.00 18.03 3.24
C GLY A 12 1.53 17.58 1.87
N ARG A 13 2.01 18.25 0.85
CA ARG A 13 2.05 17.96 -0.60
C ARG A 13 1.19 16.78 -1.08
N ASP A 14 0.18 17.11 -1.90
CA ASP A 14 -0.49 16.19 -2.82
C ASP A 14 0.52 15.55 -3.79
N ILE A 15 1.23 14.53 -3.35
CA ILE A 15 1.93 13.62 -4.25
C ILE A 15 0.97 12.44 -4.42
N MET A 16 0.04 12.64 -5.35
CA MET A 16 -0.98 11.65 -5.71
C MET A 16 -0.32 10.30 -6.03
N SER A 17 -0.93 9.22 -5.55
CA SER A 17 -0.83 7.90 -6.17
C SER A 17 -1.00 8.07 -7.69
N THR A 18 -0.04 7.62 -8.47
CA THR A 18 -0.07 7.73 -9.93
C THR A 18 -1.17 6.88 -10.55
N LEU A 19 -1.83 6.03 -9.77
CA LEU A 19 -2.88 5.11 -10.20
C LEU A 19 -4.15 5.30 -9.34
N LYS A 20 -5.26 5.64 -10.00
CA LYS A 20 -6.58 5.67 -9.38
C LYS A 20 -7.03 4.25 -9.03
N LEU A 21 -7.34 3.99 -7.77
CA LEU A 21 -7.64 2.65 -7.27
C LEU A 21 -9.14 2.34 -7.13
N THR A 22 -10.05 3.20 -7.59
CA THR A 22 -11.50 3.03 -7.44
C THR A 22 -12.00 1.69 -7.96
N LEU A 23 -11.47 1.24 -9.09
CA LEU A 23 -11.84 -0.04 -9.72
C LEU A 23 -10.89 -1.20 -9.34
N LEU A 24 -10.02 -1.03 -8.35
CA LEU A 24 -9.19 -2.11 -7.81
C LEU A 24 -10.04 -3.03 -6.93
N THR A 25 -10.90 -3.80 -7.56
CA THR A 25 -11.80 -4.75 -6.92
C THR A 25 -12.04 -5.95 -7.84
N ASP A 26 -12.43 -7.09 -7.29
CA ASP A 26 -12.81 -8.24 -8.08
C ASP A 26 -14.24 -8.08 -8.62
N LEU A 27 -14.49 -8.60 -9.82
CA LEU A 27 -15.79 -8.45 -10.48
C LEU A 27 -16.96 -8.99 -9.62
N TYR A 28 -16.73 -10.06 -8.87
CA TYR A 28 -17.77 -10.64 -8.02
C TYR A 28 -18.25 -9.67 -6.93
N GLU A 29 -17.38 -8.82 -6.41
CA GLU A 29 -17.74 -7.81 -5.40
C GLU A 29 -18.74 -6.81 -5.97
N MET A 30 -18.50 -6.33 -7.20
CA MET A 30 -19.40 -5.42 -7.89
C MET A 30 -20.74 -6.07 -8.26
N THR A 31 -20.72 -7.33 -8.71
CA THR A 31 -21.96 -8.04 -9.04
C THR A 31 -22.79 -8.39 -7.81
N MET A 32 -22.15 -8.78 -6.70
CA MET A 32 -22.81 -8.99 -5.42
C MET A 32 -23.37 -7.68 -4.87
N MET A 33 -22.62 -6.57 -5.00
CA MET A 33 -23.04 -5.24 -4.57
C MET A 33 -24.33 -4.82 -5.30
N GLN A 34 -24.41 -5.03 -6.64
CA GLN A 34 -25.66 -4.83 -7.38
C GLN A 34 -26.77 -5.75 -6.87
N GLY A 35 -26.46 -7.01 -6.55
CA GLY A 35 -27.42 -7.95 -5.95
C GLY A 35 -27.97 -7.44 -4.63
N TYR A 36 -27.11 -6.92 -3.75
CA TYR A 36 -27.54 -6.31 -2.48
C TYR A 36 -28.41 -5.08 -2.72
N PHE A 37 -27.99 -4.20 -3.63
CA PHE A 37 -28.73 -3.00 -4.01
C PHE A 37 -30.17 -3.33 -4.49
N LYS A 38 -30.31 -4.28 -5.42
CA LYS A 38 -31.62 -4.71 -5.96
C LYS A 38 -32.54 -5.36 -4.93
N ASN A 39 -31.99 -5.98 -3.92
CA ASN A 39 -32.74 -6.66 -2.87
C ASN A 39 -32.88 -5.81 -1.59
N ASN A 40 -32.52 -4.53 -1.63
CA ASN A 40 -32.52 -3.63 -0.46
C ASN A 40 -31.77 -4.20 0.75
N LYS A 41 -30.66 -4.90 0.52
CA LYS A 41 -29.79 -5.48 1.54
C LYS A 41 -28.59 -4.55 1.74
N ASN A 42 -28.63 -3.77 2.81
CA ASN A 42 -27.54 -2.88 3.16
C ASN A 42 -27.34 -2.80 4.69
N ASP A 43 -27.55 -3.92 5.35
CA ASP A 43 -27.35 -4.04 6.79
C ASP A 43 -25.88 -3.75 7.15
N ARG A 44 -25.65 -3.24 8.35
CA ARG A 44 -24.30 -3.02 8.87
C ARG A 44 -23.65 -4.35 9.25
N VAL A 45 -22.44 -4.57 8.74
CA VAL A 45 -21.66 -5.81 8.93
C VAL A 45 -20.27 -5.51 9.48
N VAL A 46 -19.58 -6.57 9.92
CA VAL A 46 -18.19 -6.50 10.37
C VAL A 46 -17.37 -7.47 9.55
N PHE A 47 -16.33 -6.97 8.88
CA PHE A 47 -15.34 -7.76 8.15
C PHE A 47 -13.97 -7.61 8.83
N ASP A 48 -13.28 -8.73 9.04
CA ASP A 48 -11.95 -8.77 9.63
C ASP A 48 -10.92 -9.26 8.60
N ALA A 49 -9.90 -8.44 8.32
CA ALA A 49 -8.73 -8.86 7.56
C ALA A 49 -7.67 -9.42 8.52
N PHE A 50 -7.13 -10.60 8.22
CA PHE A 50 -6.11 -11.27 9.05
C PHE A 50 -5.20 -12.18 8.23
N TYR A 51 -4.01 -12.50 8.74
CA TYR A 51 -3.14 -13.52 8.17
C TYR A 51 -3.60 -14.93 8.52
N ARG A 52 -3.66 -15.81 7.52
CA ARG A 52 -3.97 -17.24 7.73
C ARG A 52 -2.77 -17.99 8.30
N SER A 53 -1.56 -17.66 7.83
CA SER A 53 -0.29 -18.25 8.25
C SER A 53 0.82 -17.23 8.11
N ASN A 54 1.87 -17.33 8.90
CA ASN A 54 3.02 -16.46 8.78
C ASN A 54 3.79 -16.71 7.47
N PRO A 55 4.32 -15.64 6.83
CA PRO A 55 5.14 -15.80 5.65
C PRO A 55 6.44 -16.52 5.95
N SER A 56 6.88 -17.39 5.02
CA SER A 56 8.17 -18.10 5.08
C SER A 56 8.40 -18.89 6.38
N ASP A 57 7.38 -19.57 6.89
CA ASP A 57 7.44 -20.39 8.12
C ASP A 57 7.99 -19.64 9.35
N GLY A 58 7.86 -18.32 9.37
CA GLY A 58 8.32 -17.50 10.48
C GLY A 58 7.36 -17.48 11.66
N GLY A 59 7.86 -17.06 12.84
CA GLY A 59 7.07 -16.98 14.06
C GLY A 59 6.12 -15.78 14.11
N TYR A 60 6.28 -14.77 13.25
CA TYR A 60 5.52 -13.52 13.26
C TYR A 60 5.53 -12.83 11.89
N ALA A 61 4.68 -11.81 11.75
CA ALA A 61 4.75 -10.85 10.66
C ALA A 61 4.76 -9.41 11.22
N ILE A 62 5.08 -8.42 10.36
CA ILE A 62 5.04 -6.99 10.69
C ILE A 62 3.85 -6.37 9.96
N CYS A 63 2.98 -5.67 10.69
CA CYS A 63 1.85 -4.94 10.11
C CYS A 63 2.34 -3.75 9.30
N ALA A 64 1.90 -3.64 8.05
CA ALA A 64 2.19 -2.51 7.17
C ALA A 64 1.12 -2.35 6.08
N GLY A 65 0.97 -1.15 5.51
CA GLY A 65 0.01 -0.84 4.44
C GLY A 65 -1.22 -0.06 4.90
N LEU A 66 -1.37 0.22 6.18
CA LEU A 66 -2.53 0.94 6.72
C LEU A 66 -2.67 2.35 6.15
N GLU A 67 -1.59 3.10 5.99
CA GLU A 67 -1.65 4.46 5.45
C GLU A 67 -2.19 4.47 4.01
N GLN A 68 -1.75 3.53 3.17
CA GLN A 68 -2.26 3.41 1.81
C GLN A 68 -3.74 2.99 1.79
N VAL A 69 -4.16 2.10 2.70
CA VAL A 69 -5.58 1.73 2.87
C VAL A 69 -6.44 2.95 3.22
N ILE A 70 -5.97 3.78 4.16
CA ILE A 70 -6.68 4.99 4.56
C ILE A 70 -6.83 5.94 3.37
N THR A 71 -5.73 6.22 2.67
CA THR A 71 -5.74 7.07 1.47
C THR A 71 -6.70 6.52 0.41
N TYR A 72 -6.65 5.22 0.12
CA TYR A 72 -7.57 4.57 -0.81
C TYR A 72 -9.03 4.82 -0.44
N ILE A 73 -9.40 4.64 0.83
CA ILE A 73 -10.79 4.79 1.29
C ILE A 73 -11.24 6.24 1.28
N GLU A 74 -10.38 7.17 1.67
CA GLU A 74 -10.67 8.61 1.63
C GLU A 74 -10.86 9.12 0.19
N GLU A 75 -10.14 8.54 -0.77
CA GLU A 75 -10.22 8.90 -2.19
C GLU A 75 -11.25 8.09 -2.98
N LEU A 76 -11.85 7.04 -2.39
CA LEU A 76 -12.74 6.12 -3.08
C LEU A 76 -14.00 6.83 -3.61
N ARG A 77 -14.04 7.04 -4.93
CA ARG A 77 -15.09 7.76 -5.66
C ARG A 77 -15.18 7.24 -7.09
N PHE A 78 -16.40 7.00 -7.56
CA PHE A 78 -16.64 6.66 -8.96
C PHE A 78 -16.86 7.94 -9.76
N ASP A 79 -15.99 8.24 -10.70
CA ASP A 79 -16.18 9.33 -11.65
C ASP A 79 -16.90 8.88 -12.92
N ASP A 80 -17.07 9.82 -13.87
CA ASP A 80 -17.79 9.53 -15.11
C ASP A 80 -17.07 8.49 -15.99
N GLU A 81 -15.73 8.39 -15.93
CA GLU A 81 -14.96 7.39 -16.68
C GLU A 81 -15.17 5.99 -16.10
N ASP A 82 -15.17 5.85 -14.78
CA ASP A 82 -15.48 4.57 -14.10
C ASP A 82 -16.88 4.10 -14.46
N ILE A 83 -17.87 5.00 -14.36
CA ILE A 83 -19.26 4.68 -14.68
C ILE A 83 -19.42 4.32 -16.16
N ALA A 84 -18.76 5.03 -17.07
CA ALA A 84 -18.79 4.71 -18.50
C ALA A 84 -18.17 3.34 -18.78
N TYR A 85 -17.05 3.01 -18.12
CA TYR A 85 -16.43 1.69 -18.23
C TYR A 85 -17.37 0.59 -17.69
N LEU A 86 -17.90 0.73 -16.49
CA LEU A 86 -18.81 -0.26 -15.90
C LEU A 86 -20.06 -0.46 -16.77
N ARG A 87 -20.63 0.61 -17.35
CA ARG A 87 -21.75 0.54 -18.31
C ARG A 87 -21.37 -0.26 -19.55
N SER A 88 -20.15 -0.12 -20.04
CA SER A 88 -19.67 -0.84 -21.24
C SER A 88 -19.63 -2.35 -21.07
N LEU A 89 -19.53 -2.86 -19.83
CA LEU A 89 -19.56 -4.28 -19.50
C LEU A 89 -20.95 -4.91 -19.72
N LYS A 90 -22.02 -4.11 -19.77
CA LYS A 90 -23.41 -4.54 -20.03
C LYS A 90 -23.97 -5.57 -19.04
N ILE A 91 -23.46 -5.56 -17.81
CA ILE A 91 -23.89 -6.42 -16.70
C ILE A 91 -24.45 -5.64 -15.52
N PHE A 92 -24.34 -4.32 -15.55
CA PHE A 92 -24.84 -3.43 -14.49
C PHE A 92 -26.01 -2.60 -14.98
N ASP A 93 -27.03 -2.44 -14.12
CA ASP A 93 -28.22 -1.67 -14.39
C ASP A 93 -27.99 -0.16 -14.15
N GLU A 94 -28.71 0.70 -14.85
CA GLU A 94 -28.52 2.15 -14.80
C GLU A 94 -28.81 2.76 -13.40
N ASP A 95 -29.77 2.21 -12.66
CA ASP A 95 -30.05 2.65 -11.30
C ASP A 95 -28.91 2.31 -10.30
N PHE A 96 -28.25 1.16 -10.48
CA PHE A 96 -27.06 0.82 -9.72
C PHE A 96 -25.86 1.69 -10.11
N LEU A 97 -25.67 1.95 -11.41
CA LEU A 97 -24.63 2.88 -11.89
C LEU A 97 -24.86 4.32 -11.37
N ALA A 98 -26.10 4.76 -11.28
CA ALA A 98 -26.43 6.04 -10.66
C ALA A 98 -26.12 6.07 -9.15
N TYR A 99 -26.40 4.99 -8.43
CA TYR A 99 -26.02 4.83 -7.02
C TYR A 99 -24.48 4.92 -6.83
N LEU A 100 -23.69 4.30 -7.70
CA LEU A 100 -22.21 4.35 -7.61
C LEU A 100 -21.65 5.77 -7.76
N ARG A 101 -22.28 6.65 -8.56
CA ARG A 101 -21.84 8.05 -8.68
C ARG A 101 -21.82 8.79 -7.35
N ASP A 102 -22.83 8.54 -6.53
CA ASP A 102 -22.98 9.19 -5.24
C ASP A 102 -22.32 8.41 -4.11
N PHE A 103 -21.67 7.27 -4.45
CA PHE A 103 -21.03 6.40 -3.47
C PHE A 103 -19.97 7.15 -2.66
N ARG A 104 -20.03 6.96 -1.35
CA ARG A 104 -19.00 7.37 -0.38
C ARG A 104 -18.92 6.31 0.70
N PHE A 105 -17.70 5.98 1.10
CA PHE A 105 -17.53 5.11 2.25
C PHE A 105 -17.96 5.84 3.52
N SER A 106 -18.87 5.24 4.28
CA SER A 106 -19.45 5.80 5.50
C SER A 106 -19.15 4.97 6.75
N GLY A 107 -18.44 3.86 6.59
CA GLY A 107 -18.11 2.94 7.67
C GLY A 107 -16.99 3.41 8.59
N ASP A 108 -16.70 2.58 9.60
CA ASP A 108 -15.58 2.76 10.53
C ASP A 108 -14.51 1.71 10.24
N ILE A 109 -13.25 2.09 10.40
CA ILE A 109 -12.09 1.21 10.30
C ILE A 109 -11.31 1.22 11.61
N TYR A 110 -11.07 0.01 12.13
CA TYR A 110 -10.21 -0.23 13.29
C TYR A 110 -9.01 -1.02 12.80
N ALA A 111 -7.81 -0.60 13.14
CA ALA A 111 -6.59 -1.23 12.64
C ALA A 111 -5.48 -1.27 13.66
N ILE A 112 -4.61 -2.27 13.54
CA ILE A 112 -3.35 -2.36 14.26
C ILE A 112 -2.38 -1.32 13.65
N PRO A 113 -1.64 -0.54 14.47
CA PRO A 113 -0.63 0.39 13.97
C PRO A 113 0.45 -0.32 13.15
N GLU A 114 0.94 0.36 12.10
CA GLU A 114 2.07 -0.14 11.32
C GLU A 114 3.33 -0.31 12.17
N GLY A 115 4.17 -1.27 11.82
CA GLY A 115 5.36 -1.65 12.58
C GLY A 115 5.10 -2.61 13.74
N THR A 116 3.84 -2.87 14.09
CA THR A 116 3.47 -3.82 15.15
C THR A 116 3.74 -5.26 14.70
N VAL A 117 4.29 -6.06 15.61
CA VAL A 117 4.38 -7.51 15.43
C VAL A 117 2.99 -8.13 15.53
N ILE A 118 2.65 -8.97 14.57
CA ILE A 118 1.35 -9.60 14.43
C ILE A 118 1.49 -11.12 14.25
N PHE A 119 0.42 -11.84 14.61
CA PHE A 119 0.37 -13.29 14.54
C PHE A 119 -0.82 -13.78 13.68
N PRO A 120 -0.80 -15.05 13.22
CA PRO A 120 -1.89 -15.58 12.42
C PRO A 120 -3.24 -15.49 13.13
N ARG A 121 -4.28 -15.14 12.36
CA ARG A 121 -5.68 -15.04 12.80
C ARG A 121 -6.01 -13.88 13.75
N GLU A 122 -5.05 -12.99 14.01
CA GLU A 122 -5.34 -11.71 14.66
C GLU A 122 -5.95 -10.73 13.66
N PRO A 123 -7.08 -10.08 13.97
CA PRO A 123 -7.65 -9.05 13.11
C PRO A 123 -6.67 -7.87 12.95
N LEU A 124 -6.17 -7.64 11.76
CA LEU A 124 -5.29 -6.52 11.43
C LEU A 124 -6.07 -5.25 11.15
N ILE A 125 -7.13 -5.41 10.36
CA ILE A 125 -8.08 -4.37 9.99
C ILE A 125 -9.48 -4.94 10.17
N LYS A 126 -10.32 -4.20 10.88
CA LYS A 126 -11.74 -4.46 11.04
C LYS A 126 -12.52 -3.35 10.35
N VAL A 127 -13.36 -3.70 9.40
CA VAL A 127 -14.28 -2.81 8.70
C VAL A 127 -15.68 -2.99 9.25
N VAL A 128 -16.29 -1.92 9.77
CA VAL A 128 -17.67 -1.90 10.27
C VAL A 128 -18.47 -0.95 9.40
N ALA A 129 -19.22 -1.45 8.43
CA ALA A 129 -19.87 -0.64 7.40
C ALA A 129 -21.16 -1.30 6.89
N PRO A 130 -22.01 -0.58 6.14
CA PRO A 130 -23.02 -1.21 5.30
C PRO A 130 -22.41 -2.26 4.39
N ILE A 131 -23.09 -3.39 4.16
CA ILE A 131 -22.50 -4.55 3.47
C ILE A 131 -21.98 -4.22 2.08
N MET A 132 -22.63 -3.33 1.34
CA MET A 132 -22.18 -2.91 0.01
C MET A 132 -20.83 -2.19 0.07
N GLU A 133 -20.62 -1.37 1.10
CA GLU A 133 -19.36 -0.65 1.31
C GLU A 133 -18.25 -1.57 1.80
N ALA A 134 -18.56 -2.43 2.78
CA ALA A 134 -17.60 -3.39 3.34
C ALA A 134 -17.09 -4.38 2.30
N GLN A 135 -18.00 -4.86 1.42
CA GLN A 135 -17.67 -5.78 0.33
C GLN A 135 -16.75 -5.12 -0.71
N LEU A 136 -17.06 -3.88 -1.13
CA LEU A 136 -16.31 -3.19 -2.17
C LEU A 136 -14.83 -2.97 -1.83
N VAL A 137 -14.52 -2.73 -0.57
CA VAL A 137 -13.14 -2.39 -0.15
C VAL A 137 -12.27 -3.61 0.17
N GLU A 138 -12.84 -4.82 0.16
CA GLU A 138 -12.16 -6.06 0.56
C GLU A 138 -10.89 -6.32 -0.24
N THR A 139 -11.01 -6.44 -1.57
CA THR A 139 -9.87 -6.79 -2.45
C THR A 139 -8.73 -5.77 -2.33
N ALA A 140 -9.02 -4.48 -2.34
CA ALA A 140 -8.00 -3.45 -2.25
C ALA A 140 -7.26 -3.50 -0.90
N ILE A 141 -8.00 -3.62 0.21
CA ILE A 141 -7.41 -3.76 1.56
C ILE A 141 -6.49 -4.96 1.62
N LEU A 142 -6.96 -6.14 1.19
CA LEU A 142 -6.18 -7.37 1.23
C LEU A 142 -4.93 -7.29 0.36
N ASN A 143 -5.04 -6.75 -0.86
CA ASN A 143 -3.92 -6.57 -1.77
C ASN A 143 -2.82 -5.67 -1.17
N ILE A 144 -3.21 -4.49 -0.69
CA ILE A 144 -2.30 -3.48 -0.12
C ILE A 144 -1.58 -4.04 1.12
N VAL A 145 -2.33 -4.58 2.07
CA VAL A 145 -1.79 -5.07 3.34
C VAL A 145 -0.91 -6.30 3.13
N ASN A 146 -1.35 -7.25 2.29
CA ASN A 146 -0.58 -8.44 2.00
C ASN A 146 0.82 -8.12 1.46
N HIS A 147 0.91 -7.27 0.44
CA HIS A 147 2.18 -6.88 -0.17
C HIS A 147 3.11 -6.21 0.87
N GLN A 148 2.62 -5.17 1.53
CA GLN A 148 3.46 -4.39 2.44
C GLN A 148 3.87 -5.17 3.70
N CYS A 149 2.99 -5.97 4.28
CA CYS A 149 3.35 -6.82 5.41
C CYS A 149 4.39 -7.88 5.04
N LEU A 150 4.32 -8.49 3.84
CA LEU A 150 5.33 -9.45 3.37
C LEU A 150 6.71 -8.80 3.27
N ILE A 151 6.80 -7.61 2.70
CA ILE A 151 8.07 -6.88 2.56
C ILE A 151 8.58 -6.41 3.93
N ALA A 152 7.73 -5.80 4.75
CA ALA A 152 8.12 -5.34 6.10
C ALA A 152 8.61 -6.50 6.96
N THR A 153 7.95 -7.67 6.91
CA THR A 153 8.36 -8.87 7.63
C THR A 153 9.71 -9.39 7.17
N LYS A 154 9.94 -9.42 5.85
CA LYS A 154 11.25 -9.82 5.29
C LYS A 154 12.36 -8.87 5.72
N ALA A 155 12.10 -7.56 5.61
CA ALA A 155 13.03 -6.51 6.04
C ALA A 155 13.37 -6.64 7.54
N ALA A 156 12.36 -6.82 8.40
CA ALA A 156 12.56 -6.98 9.84
C ALA A 156 13.48 -8.17 10.18
N ARG A 157 13.33 -9.29 9.48
CA ARG A 157 14.19 -10.46 9.67
C ARG A 157 15.63 -10.18 9.24
N VAL A 158 15.83 -9.48 8.11
CA VAL A 158 17.16 -9.10 7.63
C VAL A 158 17.80 -8.11 8.62
N CYS A 159 17.07 -7.10 9.06
CA CYS A 159 17.56 -6.13 10.05
C CYS A 159 17.90 -6.81 11.39
N TYR A 160 17.09 -7.77 11.83
CA TYR A 160 17.38 -8.56 13.03
C TYR A 160 18.68 -9.37 12.88
N ALA A 161 18.86 -10.01 11.73
CA ALA A 161 20.09 -10.78 11.44
C ALA A 161 21.34 -9.89 11.32
N ALA A 162 21.18 -8.62 10.97
CA ALA A 162 22.28 -7.64 10.88
C ALA A 162 22.77 -7.16 12.25
N GLN A 163 22.10 -7.52 13.36
CA GLN A 163 22.57 -7.29 14.74
C GLN A 163 22.97 -5.83 15.06
N GLY A 164 22.27 -4.87 14.47
CA GLY A 164 22.51 -3.43 14.68
C GLY A 164 23.21 -2.73 13.52
N ASP A 165 23.79 -3.46 12.58
CA ASP A 165 24.29 -2.87 11.35
C ASP A 165 23.16 -2.31 10.50
N GLY A 166 23.44 -1.23 9.75
CA GLY A 166 22.46 -0.57 8.90
C GLY A 166 22.11 -1.39 7.66
N VAL A 167 20.85 -1.71 7.48
CA VAL A 167 20.34 -2.36 6.26
C VAL A 167 19.70 -1.31 5.36
N MET A 168 20.03 -1.31 4.06
CA MET A 168 19.48 -0.42 3.05
C MET A 168 18.66 -1.22 2.02
N GLU A 169 17.49 -0.68 1.64
CA GLU A 169 16.62 -1.27 0.63
C GLU A 169 17.07 -0.87 -0.77
N PHE A 170 17.51 -1.84 -1.60
CA PHE A 170 17.97 -1.63 -2.99
C PHE A 170 17.22 -2.50 -4.01
N GLY A 171 15.99 -2.90 -3.70
CA GLY A 171 15.21 -3.84 -4.49
C GLY A 171 14.43 -3.23 -5.67
N LEU A 172 14.37 -1.89 -5.83
CA LEU A 172 13.51 -1.21 -6.80
C LEU A 172 13.52 -1.88 -8.20
N ARG A 173 14.69 -2.07 -8.82
CA ARG A 173 14.80 -2.64 -10.18
C ARG A 173 14.48 -4.14 -10.26
N ARG A 174 14.19 -4.79 -9.16
CA ARG A 174 13.83 -6.21 -9.05
C ARG A 174 12.38 -6.40 -8.54
N ALA A 175 11.68 -5.31 -8.24
CA ALA A 175 10.30 -5.33 -7.81
C ALA A 175 9.36 -5.69 -8.96
N GLN A 176 8.17 -6.14 -8.62
CA GLN A 176 7.13 -6.55 -9.57
C GLN A 176 6.26 -5.34 -9.98
N GLY A 177 6.90 -4.37 -10.63
CA GLY A 177 6.29 -3.14 -11.09
C GLY A 177 6.62 -1.91 -10.22
N PRO A 178 6.32 -0.69 -10.71
CA PRO A 178 6.68 0.57 -10.05
C PRO A 178 6.07 0.71 -8.65
N ASP A 179 4.78 0.41 -8.52
CA ASP A 179 4.07 0.53 -7.24
C ASP A 179 4.61 -0.45 -6.21
N SER A 180 4.86 -1.71 -6.61
CA SER A 180 5.53 -2.69 -5.75
C SER A 180 6.90 -2.21 -5.27
N GLY A 181 7.69 -1.57 -6.15
CA GLY A 181 8.98 -0.98 -5.77
C GLY A 181 8.86 0.19 -4.82
N THR A 182 7.85 1.04 -5.00
CA THR A 182 7.67 2.27 -4.22
C THR A 182 7.09 1.98 -2.83
N TYR A 183 5.97 1.25 -2.77
CA TYR A 183 5.39 0.85 -1.48
C TYR A 183 6.21 -0.24 -0.78
N GLY A 184 6.94 -1.06 -1.54
CA GLY A 184 7.91 -2.01 -0.98
C GLY A 184 9.06 -1.31 -0.26
N ALA A 185 9.58 -0.20 -0.79
CA ALA A 185 10.61 0.60 -0.13
C ALA A 185 10.09 1.18 1.20
N ARG A 186 8.87 1.73 1.21
CA ARG A 186 8.21 2.20 2.45
C ARG A 186 8.07 1.07 3.47
N ALA A 187 7.56 -0.06 3.04
CA ALA A 187 7.37 -1.23 3.91
C ALA A 187 8.70 -1.76 4.48
N ALA A 188 9.78 -1.73 3.69
CA ALA A 188 11.11 -2.11 4.16
C ALA A 188 11.63 -1.18 5.26
N VAL A 189 11.37 0.13 5.16
CA VAL A 189 11.71 1.10 6.22
C VAL A 189 10.89 0.83 7.49
N ILE A 190 9.58 0.54 7.37
CA ILE A 190 8.75 0.09 8.51
C ILE A 190 9.36 -1.17 9.15
N GLY A 191 9.90 -2.08 8.35
CA GLY A 191 10.59 -3.29 8.80
C GLY A 191 11.97 -3.06 9.43
N GLY A 192 12.47 -1.80 9.45
CA GLY A 192 13.74 -1.43 10.11
C GLY A 192 14.89 -1.07 9.19
N CYS A 193 14.72 -1.06 7.85
CA CYS A 193 15.72 -0.56 6.93
C CYS A 193 15.98 0.94 7.18
N LYS A 194 17.24 1.35 7.06
CA LYS A 194 17.66 2.74 7.30
C LYS A 194 17.27 3.71 6.19
N GLY A 195 16.95 3.20 5.00
CA GLY A 195 16.54 3.99 3.85
C GLY A 195 16.46 3.13 2.60
N THR A 196 16.21 3.78 1.48
CA THR A 196 16.03 3.15 0.16
C THR A 196 16.83 3.87 -0.92
N SER A 197 17.11 3.21 -2.02
CA SER A 197 17.62 3.87 -3.23
C SER A 197 16.51 4.44 -4.11
N ASN A 198 15.25 4.23 -3.78
CA ASN A 198 14.10 4.71 -4.54
C ASN A 198 13.82 6.19 -4.25
N VAL A 199 14.23 7.05 -5.17
CA VAL A 199 14.06 8.51 -5.03
C VAL A 199 12.58 8.91 -4.93
N LEU A 200 11.70 8.24 -5.69
CA LEU A 200 10.25 8.48 -5.63
C LEU A 200 9.68 8.11 -4.25
N ALA A 201 10.09 6.99 -3.68
CA ALA A 201 9.67 6.61 -2.32
C ALA A 201 10.17 7.62 -1.28
N GLY A 202 11.39 8.13 -1.44
CA GLY A 202 11.90 9.22 -0.59
C GLY A 202 11.04 10.47 -0.66
N GLN A 203 10.61 10.86 -1.85
CA GLN A 203 9.74 12.01 -2.06
C GLN A 203 8.32 11.81 -1.49
N MET A 204 7.73 10.62 -1.72
CA MET A 204 6.35 10.33 -1.33
C MET A 204 6.19 10.13 0.18
N PHE A 205 7.15 9.46 0.81
CA PHE A 205 7.00 8.96 2.18
C PHE A 205 7.98 9.60 3.17
N ASP A 206 8.78 10.57 2.73
CA ASP A 206 9.80 11.23 3.54
C ASP A 206 10.78 10.23 4.22
N VAL A 207 11.14 9.19 3.50
CA VAL A 207 12.12 8.19 3.95
C VAL A 207 13.53 8.51 3.43
N PRO A 208 14.61 8.19 4.18
CA PRO A 208 15.97 8.50 3.75
C PRO A 208 16.31 7.85 2.40
N VAL A 209 16.86 8.65 1.48
CA VAL A 209 17.35 8.17 0.18
C VAL A 209 18.86 7.98 0.28
N LEU A 210 19.30 6.75 0.08
CA LEU A 210 20.68 6.33 0.18
C LEU A 210 21.06 5.55 -1.09
N GLY A 211 22.32 5.56 -1.45
CA GLY A 211 22.74 4.87 -2.66
C GLY A 211 24.23 4.71 -2.78
N THR A 212 24.62 4.13 -3.89
CA THR A 212 26.00 3.93 -4.33
C THR A 212 26.08 4.22 -5.82
N HIS A 213 27.26 4.12 -6.41
CA HIS A 213 27.44 4.26 -7.85
C HIS A 213 27.49 2.89 -8.56
N ALA A 214 27.30 2.88 -9.86
CA ALA A 214 27.35 1.69 -10.71
C ALA A 214 28.72 1.49 -11.36
N HIS A 215 28.97 0.28 -11.88
CA HIS A 215 30.18 -0.04 -12.64
C HIS A 215 30.38 0.87 -13.85
N SER A 216 29.31 1.38 -14.48
CA SER A 216 29.38 2.35 -15.59
C SER A 216 30.15 3.63 -15.23
N TRP A 217 30.03 4.09 -13.96
CA TRP A 217 30.84 5.19 -13.46
C TRP A 217 32.31 4.84 -13.48
N ILE A 218 32.70 3.70 -12.89
CA ILE A 218 34.09 3.23 -12.85
C ILE A 218 34.66 3.06 -14.26
N MET A 219 33.91 2.45 -15.16
CA MET A 219 34.32 2.17 -16.54
C MET A 219 34.47 3.43 -17.41
N SER A 220 33.94 4.56 -16.98
CA SER A 220 34.07 5.85 -17.71
C SER A 220 35.39 6.56 -17.42
N PHE A 221 36.21 6.08 -16.51
CA PHE A 221 37.49 6.62 -16.12
C PHE A 221 38.63 5.70 -16.54
N PRO A 222 39.88 6.23 -16.67
CA PRO A 222 41.04 5.42 -17.03
C PRO A 222 41.37 4.31 -16.03
N ASP A 223 41.04 4.54 -14.75
CA ASP A 223 41.31 3.60 -13.66
C ASP A 223 40.31 3.84 -12.50
N GLU A 224 40.19 2.82 -11.62
CA GLU A 224 39.30 2.78 -10.49
C GLU A 224 39.60 3.86 -9.44
N TYR A 225 40.90 4.14 -9.19
CA TYR A 225 41.33 5.15 -8.24
C TYR A 225 40.83 6.54 -8.67
N THR A 226 41.00 6.88 -9.95
CA THR A 226 40.52 8.14 -10.52
C THR A 226 39.02 8.26 -10.41
N ALA A 227 38.27 7.20 -10.72
CA ALA A 227 36.82 7.18 -10.60
C ALA A 227 36.33 7.46 -9.17
N PHE A 228 36.88 6.78 -8.17
CA PHE A 228 36.52 7.02 -6.77
C PHE A 228 36.95 8.38 -6.27
N LYS A 229 38.13 8.86 -6.65
CA LYS A 229 38.62 10.20 -6.28
C LYS A 229 37.68 11.30 -6.81
N GLU A 230 37.24 11.21 -8.06
CA GLU A 230 36.33 12.19 -8.63
C GLU A 230 34.92 12.11 -7.98
N TYR A 231 34.45 10.90 -7.65
CA TYR A 231 33.19 10.74 -6.91
C TYR A 231 33.25 11.37 -5.52
N ALA A 232 34.33 11.09 -4.77
CA ALA A 232 34.51 11.63 -3.43
C ALA A 232 34.66 13.16 -3.40
N LYS A 233 35.16 13.80 -4.47
CA LYS A 233 35.17 15.26 -4.57
C LYS A 233 33.78 15.88 -4.71
N LEU A 234 32.87 15.17 -5.39
CA LEU A 234 31.50 15.61 -5.59
C LEU A 234 30.61 15.37 -4.36
N TYR A 235 30.89 14.27 -3.64
CA TYR A 235 30.10 13.80 -2.50
C TYR A 235 31.06 13.48 -1.32
N PRO A 236 31.57 14.50 -0.64
CA PRO A 236 32.62 14.32 0.39
C PRO A 236 32.11 13.73 1.71
N ASN A 237 30.77 13.63 1.93
CA ASN A 237 30.14 13.13 3.18
C ASN A 237 29.09 12.08 2.86
#